data_ffe4afe274b677896428ac9f1719efc7
#
_entry.id   ffe4afe274b677896428ac9f1719efc7
#
_cell.length_a   1.000
_cell.length_b   1.000
_cell.length_c   1.000
_cell.angle_alpha   90.00
_cell.angle_beta   90.00
_cell.angle_gamma   90.00
#
_symmetry.space_group_name_H-M   'P 1'
#
loop_
_entity.id
_entity.type
_entity.pdbx_description
1 polymer ?
#
loop_
_entity_poly.entity_id
_entity_poly.type
_entity_poly.pdbx_seq_one_letter_code
_entity_poly.pdbx_strand_id
1 'polypeptide(L)'
;MRVAVREAKRATKFAVEDGTERSDHVVRELTEIQIDFLLADDTRNQFESLRQAFDQNKLVTVQTKVRSYESMLIVDMPHDETPELGMAINVPVRMQEWVEVKPEFGELPPAKVENKSQSSTVKRGQQTSEESGAGTERKGSVLSGVFK
;
A
#
# COMPACT_ATOMS: atom_id res chain seq x y z
N MET A 1 32.44 1.44 -9.67
CA MET A 1 31.08 0.94 -9.41
C MET A 1 31.02 0.36 -8.00
N ARG A 2 30.15 0.86 -7.16
CA ARG A 2 29.88 0.38 -5.80
C ARG A 2 28.43 -0.07 -5.75
N VAL A 3 28.15 -1.21 -5.11
CA VAL A 3 26.81 -1.73 -4.90
C VAL A 3 26.59 -1.90 -3.41
N ALA A 4 25.54 -1.29 -2.87
CA ALA A 4 25.09 -1.46 -1.50
C ALA A 4 23.68 -2.04 -1.54
N VAL A 5 23.48 -3.13 -0.80
CA VAL A 5 22.17 -3.80 -0.68
C VAL A 5 21.74 -3.75 0.77
N ARG A 6 20.50 -3.32 0.99
CA ARG A 6 19.87 -3.28 2.31
C ARG A 6 18.68 -4.22 2.31
N GLU A 7 18.78 -5.27 3.10
CA GLU A 7 17.67 -6.15 3.45
C GLU A 7 17.39 -5.98 4.94
N ALA A 8 16.19 -5.56 5.28
CA ALA A 8 15.84 -5.28 6.65
C ALA A 8 14.57 -6.05 7.06
N LYS A 9 14.51 -6.36 8.34
CA LYS A 9 13.33 -6.94 8.98
C LYS A 9 13.05 -6.15 10.26
N ARG A 10 11.81 -5.90 10.52
CA ARG A 10 11.37 -5.23 11.74
C ARG A 10 10.52 -6.20 12.56
N ALA A 11 10.96 -6.48 13.79
CA ALA A 11 10.13 -7.17 14.75
C ALA A 11 9.19 -6.18 15.43
N THR A 12 7.91 -6.49 15.52
CA THR A 12 6.97 -5.73 16.33
C THR A 12 7.30 -5.94 17.80
N LYS A 13 7.23 -4.88 18.60
CA LYS A 13 7.48 -4.92 20.03
C LYS A 13 6.29 -4.39 20.77
N PHE A 14 5.86 -5.08 21.80
CA PHE A 14 4.80 -4.62 22.70
C PHE A 14 5.20 -4.90 24.14
N ALA A 15 4.86 -3.94 25.00
CA ALA A 15 5.09 -4.07 26.43
C ALA A 15 4.01 -4.94 27.06
N VAL A 16 4.41 -5.82 27.94
CA VAL A 16 3.54 -6.69 28.74
C VAL A 16 3.47 -6.14 30.17
N GLU A 17 2.41 -6.49 30.90
CA GLU A 17 2.15 -5.98 32.26
C GLU A 17 3.28 -6.29 33.25
N ASP A 18 4.09 -7.31 33.00
CA ASP A 18 5.27 -7.64 33.81
C ASP A 18 6.49 -6.74 33.57
N GLY A 19 6.35 -5.72 32.71
CA GLY A 19 7.41 -4.78 32.35
C GLY A 19 8.40 -5.30 31.32
N THR A 20 8.17 -6.50 30.76
CA THR A 20 8.99 -7.04 29.66
C THR A 20 8.46 -6.66 28.29
N GLU A 21 9.34 -6.58 27.30
CA GLU A 21 8.94 -6.44 25.90
C GLU A 21 8.86 -7.83 25.26
N ARG A 22 7.78 -8.07 24.52
CA ARG A 22 7.59 -9.27 23.69
C ARG A 22 7.46 -8.92 22.24
N SER A 23 7.82 -9.87 21.37
CA SER A 23 7.70 -9.75 19.91
C SER A 23 7.01 -11.01 19.39
N ASP A 24 5.94 -10.83 18.63
CA ASP A 24 5.14 -11.92 18.07
C ASP A 24 5.13 -11.92 16.54
N HIS A 25 5.53 -10.83 15.91
CA HIS A 25 5.47 -10.67 14.48
C HIS A 25 6.72 -10.03 13.90
N VAL A 26 7.14 -10.52 12.72
CA VAL A 26 8.28 -9.99 11.97
C VAL A 26 7.80 -9.52 10.60
N VAL A 27 7.98 -8.24 10.33
CA VAL A 27 7.69 -7.64 9.03
C VAL A 27 8.99 -7.58 8.22
N ARG A 28 8.99 -8.14 7.01
CA ARG A 28 10.07 -7.96 6.05
C ARG A 28 9.88 -6.61 5.35
N GLU A 29 10.90 -5.77 5.38
CA GLU A 29 10.93 -4.54 4.59
C GLU A 29 11.33 -4.87 3.14
N LEU A 30 10.92 -4.02 2.22
CA LEU A 30 11.30 -4.16 0.82
C LEU A 30 12.81 -4.00 0.67
N THR A 31 13.42 -4.78 -0.19
CA THR A 31 14.86 -4.70 -0.46
C THR A 31 15.18 -3.39 -1.17
N GLU A 32 16.18 -2.68 -0.66
CA GLU A 32 16.71 -1.46 -1.27
C GLU A 32 18.11 -1.73 -1.81
N ILE A 33 18.38 -1.27 -3.03
CA ILE A 33 19.69 -1.38 -3.66
C ILE A 33 20.13 0.00 -4.11
N GLN A 34 21.34 0.38 -3.72
CA GLN A 34 22.01 1.57 -4.23
C GLN A 34 23.22 1.14 -5.06
N ILE A 35 23.30 1.67 -6.27
CA ILE A 35 24.43 1.44 -7.18
C ILE A 35 25.00 2.78 -7.59
N ASP A 36 26.27 2.99 -7.33
CA ASP A 36 26.99 4.18 -7.77
C ASP A 36 27.70 3.86 -9.10
N PHE A 37 27.19 4.45 -10.17
CA PHE A 37 27.79 4.35 -11.49
C PHE A 37 28.70 5.55 -11.75
N LEU A 38 29.86 5.28 -12.31
CA LEU A 38 30.72 6.28 -12.92
C LEU A 38 30.68 6.04 -14.43
N LEU A 39 29.99 6.88 -15.16
CA LEU A 39 29.79 6.79 -16.59
C LEU A 39 30.78 7.68 -17.29
N ALA A 40 31.67 7.08 -18.08
CA ALA A 40 32.61 7.80 -18.96
C ALA A 40 31.94 8.06 -20.32
N ASP A 41 32.66 8.73 -21.22
CA ASP A 41 32.14 9.18 -22.51
C ASP A 41 31.66 8.02 -23.41
N ASP A 42 32.32 6.88 -23.35
CA ASP A 42 31.98 5.64 -24.07
C ASP A 42 30.73 4.95 -23.51
N THR A 43 30.35 5.23 -22.27
CA THR A 43 29.20 4.62 -21.55
C THR A 43 28.02 5.56 -21.41
N ARG A 44 28.06 6.75 -22.00
CA ARG A 44 26.96 7.75 -21.92
C ARG A 44 25.62 7.21 -22.43
N ASN A 45 25.62 6.34 -23.41
CA ASN A 45 24.40 5.69 -23.92
C ASN A 45 23.68 4.84 -22.85
N GLN A 46 24.43 4.36 -21.84
CA GLN A 46 23.84 3.61 -20.72
C GLN A 46 23.00 4.51 -19.80
N PHE A 47 23.38 5.78 -19.67
CA PHE A 47 22.60 6.76 -18.92
C PHE A 47 21.21 6.97 -19.54
N GLU A 48 21.13 7.10 -20.86
CA GLU A 48 19.84 7.24 -21.55
C GLU A 48 18.95 5.99 -21.37
N SER A 49 19.57 4.81 -21.38
CA SER A 49 18.84 3.55 -21.13
C SER A 49 18.30 3.46 -19.71
N LEU A 50 19.09 3.92 -18.72
CA LEU A 50 18.66 3.99 -17.31
C LEU A 50 17.53 5.02 -17.14
N ARG A 51 17.68 6.19 -17.77
CA ARG A 51 16.67 7.24 -17.76
C ARG A 51 15.36 6.79 -18.37
N GLN A 52 15.41 6.10 -19.52
CA GLN A 52 14.24 5.53 -20.14
C GLN A 52 13.54 4.50 -19.23
N ALA A 53 14.31 3.66 -18.55
CA ALA A 53 13.75 2.69 -17.59
C ALA A 53 13.09 3.39 -16.39
N PHE A 54 13.68 4.48 -15.91
CA PHE A 54 13.14 5.31 -14.84
C PHE A 54 11.83 5.98 -15.27
N ASP A 55 11.81 6.67 -16.42
CA ASP A 55 10.63 7.39 -16.92
C ASP A 55 9.46 6.46 -17.23
N GLN A 56 9.74 5.23 -17.68
CA GLN A 56 8.73 4.22 -17.99
C GLN A 56 8.32 3.36 -16.79
N ASN A 57 8.87 3.60 -15.60
CA ASN A 57 8.68 2.74 -14.41
C ASN A 57 8.97 1.26 -14.70
N LYS A 58 9.98 1.01 -15.53
CA LYS A 58 10.33 -0.35 -15.95
C LYS A 58 11.03 -1.09 -14.81
N LEU A 59 10.54 -2.29 -14.50
CA LEU A 59 11.20 -3.17 -13.55
C LEU A 59 12.49 -3.72 -14.15
N VAL A 60 13.55 -3.62 -13.40
CA VAL A 60 14.90 -4.07 -13.80
C VAL A 60 15.36 -5.21 -12.89
N THR A 61 16.17 -6.10 -13.45
CA THR A 61 16.83 -7.15 -12.68
C THR A 61 18.27 -6.73 -12.39
N VAL A 62 18.63 -6.76 -11.12
CA VAL A 62 19.99 -6.42 -10.66
C VAL A 62 20.72 -7.68 -10.28
N GLN A 63 21.78 -7.98 -11.01
CA GLN A 63 22.66 -9.10 -10.70
C GLN A 63 23.88 -8.62 -9.93
N THR A 64 24.05 -9.11 -8.71
CA THR A 64 25.21 -8.85 -7.87
C THR A 64 26.11 -10.08 -7.81
N LYS A 65 27.27 -9.95 -7.17
CA LYS A 65 28.16 -11.10 -6.94
C LYS A 65 27.54 -12.16 -6.01
N VAL A 66 26.56 -11.78 -5.18
CA VAL A 66 25.95 -12.64 -4.19
C VAL A 66 24.73 -13.32 -4.76
N ARG A 67 23.84 -12.56 -5.36
CA ARG A 67 22.60 -13.06 -5.97
C ARG A 67 21.96 -12.08 -6.95
N SER A 68 20.95 -12.54 -7.66
CA SER A 68 20.12 -11.71 -8.52
C SER A 68 18.90 -11.21 -7.74
N TYR A 69 18.54 -9.94 -7.95
CA TYR A 69 17.34 -9.29 -7.43
C TYR A 69 16.45 -8.95 -8.61
N GLU A 70 15.29 -9.55 -8.65
CA GLU A 70 14.30 -9.35 -9.70
C GLU A 70 13.29 -8.27 -9.29
N SER A 71 12.60 -7.71 -10.28
CA SER A 71 11.52 -6.74 -10.05
C SER A 71 11.94 -5.51 -9.21
N MET A 72 13.11 -4.95 -9.53
CA MET A 72 13.59 -3.72 -8.90
C MET A 72 13.09 -2.49 -9.68
N LEU A 73 12.43 -1.57 -8.98
CA LEU A 73 12.00 -0.28 -9.51
C LEU A 73 13.05 0.77 -9.20
N ILE A 74 13.45 1.56 -10.19
CA ILE A 74 14.31 2.72 -9.97
C ILE A 74 13.47 3.83 -9.34
N VAL A 75 13.81 4.23 -8.12
CA VAL A 75 13.06 5.25 -7.37
C VAL A 75 13.74 6.60 -7.34
N ASP A 76 15.07 6.60 -7.55
CA ASP A 76 15.85 7.84 -7.51
C ASP A 76 17.13 7.67 -8.35
N MET A 77 17.45 8.69 -9.15
CA MET A 77 18.62 8.70 -10.03
C MET A 77 19.18 10.12 -10.15
N PRO A 78 19.74 10.67 -9.06
CA PRO A 78 20.46 11.93 -9.15
C PRO A 78 21.73 11.77 -9.99
N HIS A 79 22.22 12.85 -10.55
CA HIS A 79 23.49 12.87 -11.26
C HIS A 79 24.26 14.14 -10.93
N ASP A 80 25.56 14.00 -10.78
CA ASP A 80 26.46 15.10 -10.49
C ASP A 80 27.51 15.20 -11.58
N GLU A 81 27.66 16.41 -12.13
CA GLU A 81 28.68 16.77 -13.08
C GLU A 81 29.63 17.76 -12.39
N THR A 82 30.85 17.34 -12.13
CA THR A 82 31.85 18.20 -11.53
C THR A 82 33.07 18.31 -12.45
N PRO A 83 33.72 19.50 -12.51
CA PRO A 83 34.92 19.68 -13.37
C PRO A 83 36.05 18.70 -13.05
N GLU A 84 36.09 18.18 -11.81
CA GLU A 84 37.11 17.23 -11.34
C GLU A 84 36.93 15.84 -11.95
N LEU A 85 35.72 15.49 -12.35
CA LEU A 85 35.41 14.23 -13.02
C LEU A 85 35.69 14.26 -14.52
N GLY A 86 36.05 15.44 -15.07
CA GLY A 86 36.30 15.62 -16.51
C GLY A 86 35.04 15.33 -17.33
N MET A 87 35.11 14.32 -18.19
CA MET A 87 33.97 13.88 -19.02
C MET A 87 33.10 12.81 -18.37
N ALA A 88 33.46 12.34 -17.20
CA ALA A 88 32.68 11.30 -16.49
C ALA A 88 31.56 11.91 -15.64
N ILE A 89 30.47 11.20 -15.56
CA ILE A 89 29.25 11.55 -14.78
C ILE A 89 29.10 10.54 -13.67
N ASN A 90 28.91 11.02 -12.43
CA ASN A 90 28.56 10.16 -11.31
C ASN A 90 27.04 10.06 -11.19
N VAL A 91 26.53 8.83 -11.25
CA VAL A 91 25.09 8.55 -11.22
C VAL A 91 24.80 7.52 -10.13
N PRO A 92 24.50 7.96 -8.90
CA PRO A 92 23.99 7.06 -7.87
C PRO A 92 22.53 6.71 -8.18
N VAL A 93 22.26 5.44 -8.44
CA VAL A 93 20.92 4.92 -8.71
C VAL A 93 20.40 4.20 -7.49
N ARG A 94 19.23 4.59 -7.02
CA ARG A 94 18.54 3.93 -5.91
C ARG A 94 17.35 3.16 -6.43
N MET A 95 17.26 1.90 -6.06
CA MET A 95 16.23 0.97 -6.50
C MET A 95 15.57 0.33 -5.29
N GLN A 96 14.28 0.02 -5.43
CA GLN A 96 13.49 -0.66 -4.41
C GLN A 96 12.77 -1.86 -5.01
N GLU A 97 12.66 -2.94 -4.24
CA GLU A 97 11.91 -4.13 -4.61
C GLU A 97 10.44 -3.77 -4.85
N TRP A 98 9.90 -4.18 -5.99
CA TRP A 98 8.50 -4.00 -6.33
C TRP A 98 7.75 -5.31 -6.18
N VAL A 99 6.78 -5.36 -5.28
CA VAL A 99 5.94 -6.53 -5.04
C VAL A 99 4.54 -6.23 -5.56
N GLU A 100 4.15 -6.91 -6.62
CA GLU A 100 2.79 -6.83 -7.16
C GLU A 100 1.89 -7.81 -6.40
N VAL A 101 0.88 -7.28 -5.73
CA VAL A 101 -0.13 -8.10 -5.06
C VAL A 101 -1.29 -8.31 -6.04
N LYS A 102 -1.49 -9.55 -6.47
CA LYS A 102 -2.69 -9.94 -7.23
C LYS A 102 -3.77 -10.34 -6.24
N PRO A 103 -4.89 -9.60 -6.16
CA PRO A 103 -5.99 -9.99 -5.28
C PRO A 103 -6.62 -11.29 -5.83
N GLU A 104 -6.57 -12.35 -5.04
CA GLU A 104 -7.35 -13.56 -5.31
C GLU A 104 -8.73 -13.40 -4.66
N PHE A 105 -9.76 -13.30 -5.48
CA PHE A 105 -11.13 -13.33 -5.00
C PHE A 105 -11.56 -14.79 -4.88
N GLY A 106 -11.52 -15.33 -3.66
CA GLY A 106 -12.12 -16.63 -3.37
C GLY A 106 -13.64 -16.50 -3.30
N GLU A 107 -14.36 -17.44 -3.90
CA GLU A 107 -15.80 -17.56 -3.65
C GLU A 107 -16.00 -17.92 -2.17
N LEU A 108 -16.67 -17.02 -1.44
CA LEU A 108 -17.12 -17.34 -0.08
C LEU A 108 -18.10 -18.50 -0.15
N PRO A 109 -17.86 -19.61 0.55
CA PRO A 109 -18.84 -20.67 0.62
C PRO A 109 -20.15 -20.09 1.15
N PRO A 110 -21.32 -20.48 0.59
CA PRO A 110 -22.60 -19.97 1.05
C PRO A 110 -22.72 -20.20 2.54
N ALA A 111 -22.93 -19.11 3.28
CA ALA A 111 -23.06 -19.18 4.72
C ALA A 111 -24.16 -20.18 5.07
N LYS A 112 -23.82 -21.24 5.81
CA LYS A 112 -24.76 -22.23 6.28
C LYS A 112 -25.62 -21.55 7.34
N VAL A 113 -26.77 -21.02 6.89
CA VAL A 113 -27.70 -20.34 7.78
C VAL A 113 -28.52 -21.41 8.45
N GLU A 114 -28.27 -21.64 9.74
CA GLU A 114 -29.00 -22.64 10.55
C GLU A 114 -30.47 -22.28 10.77
N ASN A 115 -30.81 -21.00 10.70
CA ASN A 115 -32.19 -20.52 10.85
C ASN A 115 -32.55 -19.52 9.74
N LYS A 116 -33.65 -19.77 9.04
CA LYS A 116 -34.20 -18.88 8.00
C LYS A 116 -34.49 -17.45 8.50
N SER A 117 -34.68 -17.25 9.79
CA SER A 117 -34.88 -15.93 10.40
C SER A 117 -33.60 -15.08 10.44
N GLN A 118 -32.41 -15.71 10.34
CA GLN A 118 -31.13 -15.00 10.32
C GLN A 118 -30.71 -14.58 8.91
N SER A 119 -31.32 -15.17 7.86
CA SER A 119 -30.96 -14.87 6.48
C SER A 119 -31.63 -13.62 5.89
N SER A 120 -32.61 -13.04 6.58
CA SER A 120 -33.36 -11.88 6.08
C SER A 120 -32.75 -10.57 6.54
N THR A 121 -31.57 -10.25 6.05
CA THR A 121 -31.03 -8.88 6.11
C THR A 121 -31.82 -7.89 5.26
N VAL A 122 -32.69 -8.38 4.38
CA VAL A 122 -33.46 -7.54 3.43
C VAL A 122 -34.67 -6.87 4.06
N LYS A 123 -35.11 -7.32 5.24
CA LYS A 123 -36.30 -6.75 5.93
C LYS A 123 -36.01 -5.83 7.12
N ARG A 124 -34.74 -5.59 7.44
CA ARG A 124 -34.37 -4.61 8.47
C ARG A 124 -34.24 -3.22 7.82
N GLY A 125 -35.32 -2.48 7.75
CA GLY A 125 -35.31 -1.09 7.30
C GLY A 125 -36.41 -0.67 6.34
N GLN A 126 -37.23 -1.57 5.86
CA GLN A 126 -38.52 -1.16 5.28
C GLN A 126 -39.53 -0.98 6.42
N GLN A 127 -39.59 0.22 6.99
CA GLN A 127 -40.82 0.69 7.58
C GLN A 127 -41.83 0.79 6.43
N THR A 128 -42.67 -0.19 6.29
CA THR A 128 -43.93 0.00 5.60
C THR A 128 -44.70 1.05 6.41
N SER A 129 -44.78 2.26 5.90
CA SER A 129 -45.78 3.22 6.36
C SER A 129 -47.12 2.58 6.02
N GLU A 130 -47.76 1.93 7.00
CA GLU A 130 -49.19 1.68 6.92
C GLU A 130 -49.84 3.05 6.83
N GLU A 131 -50.62 3.28 5.78
CA GLU A 131 -51.53 4.40 5.73
C GLU A 131 -52.35 4.32 7.00
N SER A 132 -52.24 5.30 7.88
CA SER A 132 -53.10 5.47 9.03
C SER A 132 -54.48 5.62 8.50
N GLY A 133 -55.30 4.58 8.72
CA GLY A 133 -56.70 4.58 8.31
C GLY A 133 -57.39 5.87 8.75
N ALA A 134 -58.08 6.50 7.81
CA ALA A 134 -58.92 7.67 8.06
C ALA A 134 -59.85 7.38 9.22
N GLY A 135 -59.56 7.92 10.40
CA GLY A 135 -60.43 7.69 11.58
C GLY A 135 -59.84 8.10 12.93
N THR A 136 -58.60 8.59 12.97
CA THR A 136 -58.10 9.12 14.26
C THR A 136 -58.45 10.59 14.37
N GLU A 137 -59.62 10.87 14.99
CA GLU A 137 -59.98 12.20 15.46
C GLU A 137 -58.85 12.71 16.37
N ARG A 138 -58.17 13.78 15.95
CA ARG A 138 -57.23 14.49 16.80
C ARG A 138 -58.00 15.11 17.95
N LYS A 139 -57.96 14.51 19.12
CA LYS A 139 -58.41 15.18 20.36
C LYS A 139 -57.51 16.38 20.55
N GLY A 140 -58.08 17.55 20.41
CA GLY A 140 -57.39 18.81 20.65
C GLY A 140 -56.80 18.84 22.05
N SER A 141 -55.61 19.41 22.14
CA SER A 141 -54.91 19.63 23.42
C SER A 141 -55.84 20.42 24.37
N VAL A 142 -55.90 19.99 25.64
CA VAL A 142 -56.69 20.62 26.72
C VAL A 142 -56.31 22.10 26.93
N LEU A 143 -55.20 22.54 26.41
CA LEU A 143 -54.68 23.91 26.50
C LEU A 143 -55.28 24.89 25.46
N SER A 144 -55.98 24.42 24.43
CA SER A 144 -56.56 25.31 23.41
C SER A 144 -57.83 26.06 23.89
N GLY A 145 -58.37 25.73 25.05
CA GLY A 145 -59.59 26.33 25.63
C GLY A 145 -59.34 27.41 26.67
N VAL A 146 -58.08 27.74 27.00
CA VAL A 146 -57.79 28.67 28.12
C VAL A 146 -57.48 30.11 27.69
N PHE A 147 -57.29 30.34 26.39
CA PHE A 147 -57.09 31.70 25.86
C PHE A 147 -58.22 32.08 24.88
N LYS A 148 -59.26 32.61 25.46
CA LYS A 148 -60.25 33.42 24.76
C LYS A 148 -60.52 34.67 25.57
#